data_6bd469293c4cc9d5254bced36ef9b23f
#
_entry.id   6bd469293c4cc9d5254bced36ef9b23f
#
_cell.length_a   1.000
_cell.length_b   1.000
_cell.length_c   1.000
_cell.angle_alpha   90.00
_cell.angle_beta   90.00
_cell.angle_gamma   90.00
#
_symmetry.space_group_name_H-M   'P 1'
#
loop_
_entity.id
_entity.type
_entity.pdbx_description
1 polymer ?
#
loop_
_entity_poly.entity_id
_entity_poly.type
_entity_poly.pdbx_seq_one_letter_code
_entity_poly.pdbx_strand_id
1 'polypeptide(L)'
;MATIKTVRVVAKQVDGFRIEARSRQHVSVIDQPPAGGGIDAGPTPLEYLFVSLSSCVVTIGHLIARQRHLAVRGIEVTVEGDVDTDVFQGKSTETRAGFTAIRVHAKIDADMTQQEKEQYVREIDARCPISDNVHNATAIEFMVE
;
A
#
# COMPACT_ATOMS: atom_id res chain seq x y z
N MET A 1 18.52 1.45 -20.96
CA MET A 1 17.63 2.64 -20.96
C MET A 1 16.41 2.36 -20.09
N ALA A 2 16.03 3.28 -19.25
CA ALA A 2 14.85 3.11 -18.38
C ALA A 2 13.56 3.27 -19.18
N THR A 3 12.57 2.42 -18.92
CA THR A 3 11.20 2.57 -19.46
C THR A 3 10.35 3.27 -18.42
N ILE A 4 10.03 4.54 -18.67
CA ILE A 4 9.27 5.37 -17.72
C ILE A 4 7.77 5.24 -18.03
N LYS A 5 6.97 5.04 -16.98
CA LYS A 5 5.51 5.00 -17.05
C LYS A 5 4.92 5.99 -16.05
N THR A 6 3.98 6.79 -16.52
CA THR A 6 3.21 7.69 -15.63
C THR A 6 1.93 6.98 -15.17
N VAL A 7 1.71 6.99 -13.85
CA VAL A 7 0.47 6.51 -13.22
C VAL A 7 -0.33 7.70 -12.74
N ARG A 8 -1.64 7.71 -12.99
CA ARG A 8 -2.52 8.83 -12.65
C ARG A 8 -3.77 8.34 -11.94
N VAL A 9 -4.11 9.02 -10.85
CA VAL A 9 -5.38 8.86 -10.12
C VAL A 9 -5.97 10.25 -9.91
N VAL A 10 -7.29 10.37 -10.06
CA VAL A 10 -8.04 11.60 -9.76
C VAL A 10 -8.99 11.30 -8.61
N ALA A 11 -8.82 11.99 -7.50
CA ALA A 11 -9.68 11.87 -6.33
C ALA A 11 -10.54 13.13 -6.16
N LYS A 12 -11.83 12.95 -5.91
CA LYS A 12 -12.78 14.02 -5.72
C LYS A 12 -13.62 13.77 -4.46
N GLN A 13 -13.71 14.79 -3.60
CA GLN A 13 -14.66 14.78 -2.50
C GLN A 13 -16.08 14.73 -3.04
N VAL A 14 -16.88 13.81 -2.52
CA VAL A 14 -18.29 13.65 -2.90
C VAL A 14 -19.20 14.26 -1.84
N ASP A 15 -18.99 13.87 -0.58
CA ASP A 15 -19.75 14.37 0.56
C ASP A 15 -18.99 14.07 1.86
N GLY A 16 -18.74 15.08 2.69
CA GLY A 16 -18.00 14.93 3.94
C GLY A 16 -16.63 14.30 3.72
N PHE A 17 -16.37 13.16 4.34
CA PHE A 17 -15.15 12.39 4.17
C PHE A 17 -15.19 11.40 3.02
N ARG A 18 -16.35 11.23 2.37
CA ARG A 18 -16.47 10.31 1.25
C ARG A 18 -15.81 10.88 0.00
N ILE A 19 -14.91 10.11 -0.58
CA ILE A 19 -14.13 10.44 -1.75
C ILE A 19 -14.31 9.34 -2.79
N GLU A 20 -14.40 9.72 -4.06
CA GLU A 20 -14.25 8.81 -5.18
C GLU A 20 -12.92 9.04 -5.86
N ALA A 21 -12.11 7.99 -5.99
CA ALA A 21 -10.85 8.00 -6.70
C ALA A 21 -10.97 7.18 -7.99
N ARG A 22 -10.59 7.77 -9.12
CA ARG A 22 -10.67 7.16 -10.43
C ARG A 22 -9.28 6.88 -10.98
N SER A 23 -9.07 5.64 -11.35
CA SER A 23 -7.88 5.19 -12.07
C SER A 23 -8.34 4.44 -13.32
N ARG A 24 -8.10 5.01 -14.49
CA ARG A 24 -8.65 4.49 -15.75
C ARG A 24 -10.18 4.39 -15.65
N GLN A 25 -10.78 3.18 -15.88
CA GLN A 25 -12.21 2.91 -15.73
C GLN A 25 -12.62 2.47 -14.33
N HIS A 26 -11.68 2.33 -13.39
CA HIS A 26 -11.96 1.86 -12.04
C HIS A 26 -12.27 3.01 -11.10
N VAL A 27 -13.22 2.79 -10.22
CA VAL A 27 -13.59 3.72 -9.15
C VAL A 27 -13.38 3.04 -7.81
N SER A 28 -12.67 3.72 -6.93
CA SER A 28 -12.49 3.33 -5.53
C SER A 28 -13.19 4.33 -4.63
N VAL A 29 -13.88 3.86 -3.62
CA VAL A 29 -14.54 4.70 -2.60
C VAL A 29 -13.67 4.73 -1.35
N ILE A 30 -13.40 5.92 -0.85
CA ILE A 30 -12.64 6.17 0.37
C ILE A 30 -13.54 6.90 1.35
N ASP A 31 -13.49 6.55 2.63
CA ASP A 31 -14.25 7.22 3.68
C ASP A 31 -13.54 7.09 5.02
N GLN A 32 -14.18 7.57 6.07
CA GLN A 32 -13.79 7.35 7.45
C GLN A 32 -14.87 6.53 8.16
N PRO A 33 -14.52 5.74 9.20
CA PRO A 33 -15.52 5.11 10.06
C PRO A 33 -16.30 6.18 10.84
N PRO A 34 -17.48 5.84 11.41
CA PRO A 34 -18.30 6.80 12.16
C PRO A 34 -17.55 7.53 13.28
N ALA A 35 -16.66 6.83 13.99
CA ALA A 35 -15.81 7.45 15.01
C ALA A 35 -14.88 8.55 14.45
N GLY A 36 -14.56 8.51 13.18
CA GLY A 36 -13.76 9.53 12.47
C GLY A 36 -14.62 10.56 11.72
N GLY A 37 -15.95 10.52 11.85
CA GLY A 37 -16.90 11.45 11.24
C GLY A 37 -17.41 11.05 9.86
N GLY A 38 -17.11 9.86 9.39
CA GLY A 38 -17.61 9.30 8.13
C GLY A 38 -18.83 8.40 8.30
N ILE A 39 -19.19 7.69 7.24
CA ILE A 39 -20.30 6.71 7.22
C ILE A 39 -19.80 5.29 6.89
N ASP A 40 -18.48 5.09 6.86
CA ASP A 40 -17.86 3.79 6.55
C ASP A 40 -18.25 3.24 5.16
N ALA A 41 -18.33 4.11 4.16
CA ALA A 41 -18.64 3.73 2.79
C ALA A 41 -17.48 3.05 2.05
N GLY A 42 -16.29 3.12 2.59
CA GLY A 42 -15.08 2.49 2.04
C GLY A 42 -13.89 2.56 3.00
N PRO A 43 -12.80 1.88 2.67
CA PRO A 43 -11.58 1.93 3.47
C PRO A 43 -11.04 3.36 3.60
N THR A 44 -10.30 3.61 4.68
CA THR A 44 -9.60 4.87 4.91
C THR A 44 -8.36 4.99 3.99
N PRO A 45 -7.81 6.20 3.81
CA PRO A 45 -6.55 6.37 3.07
C PRO A 45 -5.39 5.55 3.63
N LEU A 46 -5.29 5.41 4.96
CA LEU A 46 -4.24 4.60 5.60
C LEU A 46 -4.40 3.11 5.26
N GLU A 47 -5.63 2.60 5.25
CA GLU A 47 -5.91 1.23 4.83
C GLU A 47 -5.60 1.04 3.33
N TYR A 48 -5.88 2.03 2.49
CA TYR A 48 -5.52 1.99 1.06
C TYR A 48 -4.00 1.96 0.84
N LEU A 49 -3.20 2.59 1.66
CA LEU A 49 -1.74 2.43 1.61
C LEU A 49 -1.36 0.96 1.83
N PHE A 50 -2.01 0.28 2.77
CA PHE A 50 -1.76 -1.13 3.04
C PHE A 50 -2.35 -2.07 1.99
N VAL A 51 -3.49 -1.73 1.41
CA VAL A 51 -4.02 -2.41 0.21
C VAL A 51 -3.00 -2.33 -0.91
N SER A 52 -2.43 -1.16 -1.14
CA SER A 52 -1.39 -0.95 -2.16
C SER A 52 -0.14 -1.79 -1.88
N LEU A 53 0.38 -1.74 -0.65
CA LEU A 53 1.58 -2.48 -0.27
C LEU A 53 1.36 -4.00 -0.34
N SER A 54 0.29 -4.51 0.26
CA SER A 54 0.00 -5.95 0.27
C SER A 54 -0.22 -6.50 -1.13
N SER A 55 -1.01 -5.81 -1.95
CA SER A 55 -1.27 -6.22 -3.33
C SER A 55 -0.03 -6.14 -4.22
N CYS A 56 0.86 -5.18 -3.98
CA CYS A 56 2.13 -5.09 -4.70
C CYS A 56 3.04 -6.28 -4.37
N VAL A 57 3.13 -6.67 -3.11
CA VAL A 57 3.89 -7.87 -2.69
C VAL A 57 3.38 -9.11 -3.41
N VAL A 58 2.06 -9.31 -3.46
CA VAL A 58 1.44 -10.43 -4.19
C VAL A 58 1.74 -10.35 -5.69
N THR A 59 1.60 -9.16 -6.29
CA THR A 59 1.83 -8.95 -7.73
C THR A 59 3.27 -9.25 -8.12
N ILE A 60 4.24 -8.71 -7.39
CA ILE A 60 5.66 -8.95 -7.66
C ILE A 60 6.02 -10.41 -7.39
N GLY A 61 5.47 -11.00 -6.32
CA GLY A 61 5.64 -12.43 -6.05
C GLY A 61 5.16 -13.30 -7.21
N HIS A 62 3.97 -13.05 -7.72
CA HIS A 62 3.45 -13.76 -8.88
C HIS A 62 4.33 -13.56 -10.13
N LEU A 63 4.80 -12.35 -10.38
CA LEU A 63 5.69 -12.04 -11.48
C LEU A 63 7.01 -12.83 -11.39
N ILE A 64 7.64 -12.85 -10.23
CA ILE A 64 8.87 -13.62 -9.98
C ILE A 64 8.62 -15.12 -10.17
N ALA A 65 7.53 -15.64 -9.61
CA ALA A 65 7.17 -17.05 -9.75
C ALA A 65 7.02 -17.45 -11.21
N ARG A 66 6.38 -16.63 -12.03
CA ARG A 66 6.28 -16.87 -13.48
C ARG A 66 7.63 -16.81 -14.17
N GLN A 67 8.46 -15.81 -13.90
CA GLN A 67 9.77 -15.63 -14.53
C GLN A 67 10.74 -16.77 -14.21
N ARG A 68 10.67 -17.30 -13.00
CA ARG A 68 11.56 -18.35 -12.50
C ARG A 68 10.94 -19.73 -12.54
N HIS A 69 9.73 -19.87 -13.07
CA HIS A 69 8.97 -21.13 -13.12
C HIS A 69 8.83 -21.79 -11.74
N LEU A 70 8.58 -21.00 -10.69
CA LEU A 70 8.34 -21.51 -9.35
C LEU A 70 6.89 -21.95 -9.19
N ALA A 71 6.69 -23.12 -8.57
CA ALA A 71 5.36 -23.65 -8.26
C ALA A 71 4.80 -23.02 -6.98
N VAL A 72 4.37 -21.75 -7.06
CA VAL A 72 3.69 -21.04 -5.97
C VAL A 72 2.18 -21.16 -6.17
N ARG A 73 1.50 -21.78 -5.21
CA ARG A 73 0.04 -22.00 -5.24
C ARG A 73 -0.73 -20.77 -4.78
N GLY A 74 -0.18 -20.01 -3.84
CA GLY A 74 -0.82 -18.82 -3.32
C GLY A 74 0.11 -17.98 -2.46
N ILE A 75 -0.23 -16.69 -2.36
CA ILE A 75 0.43 -15.71 -1.50
C ILE A 75 -0.65 -14.93 -0.76
N GLU A 76 -0.62 -14.97 0.56
CA GLU A 76 -1.49 -14.16 1.42
C GLU A 76 -0.63 -13.19 2.20
N VAL A 77 -1.00 -11.91 2.21
CA VAL A 77 -0.21 -10.84 2.84
C VAL A 77 -1.08 -10.06 3.80
N THR A 78 -0.63 -9.97 5.04
CA THR A 78 -1.20 -9.09 6.06
C THR A 78 -0.23 -7.95 6.30
N VAL A 79 -0.73 -6.72 6.27
CA VAL A 79 0.03 -5.51 6.60
C VAL A 79 -0.63 -4.81 7.77
N GLU A 80 0.16 -4.47 8.77
CA GLU A 80 -0.27 -3.67 9.91
C GLU A 80 0.77 -2.59 10.22
N GLY A 81 0.35 -1.53 10.89
CA GLY A 81 1.25 -0.45 11.25
C GLY A 81 0.69 0.42 12.35
N ASP A 82 1.61 1.15 13.00
CA ASP A 82 1.31 2.03 14.11
C ASP A 82 1.44 3.49 13.65
N VAL A 83 0.44 4.32 13.94
CA VAL A 83 0.40 5.73 13.58
C VAL A 83 -0.04 6.57 14.78
N ASP A 84 0.63 7.72 14.95
CA ASP A 84 0.22 8.71 15.94
C ASP A 84 -0.96 9.52 15.40
N THR A 85 -2.15 9.28 15.95
CA THR A 85 -3.38 9.93 15.50
C THR A 85 -3.45 11.41 15.85
N ASP A 86 -2.70 11.87 16.85
CA ASP A 86 -2.76 13.27 17.31
C ASP A 86 -2.15 14.22 16.28
N VAL A 87 -1.19 13.75 15.48
CA VAL A 87 -0.58 14.58 14.43
C VAL A 87 -1.56 14.89 13.32
N PHE A 88 -2.22 13.88 12.74
CA PHE A 88 -3.16 14.15 11.64
C PHE A 88 -4.46 14.81 12.12
N GLN A 89 -4.80 14.72 13.41
CA GLN A 89 -5.91 15.44 14.01
C GLN A 89 -5.54 16.89 14.38
N GLY A 90 -4.30 17.31 14.17
CA GLY A 90 -3.83 18.66 14.48
C GLY A 90 -3.64 18.96 15.97
N LYS A 91 -3.56 17.92 16.81
CA LYS A 91 -3.39 18.05 18.27
C LYS A 91 -1.92 18.13 18.69
N SER A 92 -1.01 17.62 17.86
CA SER A 92 0.42 17.56 18.15
C SER A 92 1.23 17.78 16.88
N THR A 93 2.44 18.29 17.03
CA THR A 93 3.48 18.39 15.99
C THR A 93 4.80 17.76 16.44
N GLU A 94 4.78 17.00 17.52
CA GLU A 94 5.99 16.45 18.15
C GLU A 94 6.55 15.26 17.39
N THR A 95 5.70 14.51 16.69
CA THR A 95 6.09 13.35 15.89
C THR A 95 5.78 13.59 14.41
N ARG A 96 6.27 12.71 13.54
CA ARG A 96 5.90 12.75 12.13
C ARG A 96 4.48 12.22 11.91
N ALA A 97 3.81 12.68 10.85
CA ALA A 97 2.43 12.31 10.54
C ALA A 97 2.28 10.86 10.04
N GLY A 98 3.35 10.25 9.54
CA GLY A 98 3.30 8.90 8.96
C GLY A 98 3.36 7.79 10.00
N PHE A 99 3.30 6.55 9.51
CA PHE A 99 3.48 5.37 10.37
C PHE A 99 4.84 5.37 11.04
N THR A 100 4.87 4.99 12.31
CA THR A 100 6.11 4.80 13.09
C THR A 100 6.70 3.40 12.90
N ALA A 101 5.86 2.42 12.59
CA ALA A 101 6.26 1.06 12.26
C ALA A 101 5.25 0.45 11.28
N ILE A 102 5.73 -0.36 10.36
CA ILE A 102 4.92 -1.17 9.45
C ILE A 102 5.46 -2.60 9.48
N ARG A 103 4.56 -3.56 9.60
CA ARG A 103 4.87 -5.00 9.62
C ARG A 103 4.13 -5.69 8.49
N VAL A 104 4.87 -6.47 7.71
CA VAL A 104 4.33 -7.25 6.58
C VAL A 104 4.52 -8.73 6.88
N HIS A 105 3.43 -9.48 6.91
CA HIS A 105 3.42 -10.93 7.07
C HIS A 105 3.00 -11.56 5.76
N ALA A 106 3.92 -12.28 5.11
CA ALA A 106 3.67 -13.00 3.87
C ALA A 106 3.59 -14.51 4.14
N LYS A 107 2.45 -15.09 3.81
CA LYS A 107 2.22 -16.54 3.86
C LYS A 107 2.32 -17.08 2.43
N ILE A 108 3.36 -17.88 2.19
CA ILE A 108 3.65 -18.45 0.87
C ILE A 108 3.23 -19.91 0.87
N ASP A 109 2.26 -20.25 0.03
CA ASP A 109 1.87 -21.63 -0.23
C ASP A 109 2.68 -22.17 -1.41
N ALA A 110 3.77 -22.83 -1.08
CA ALA A 110 4.68 -23.44 -2.04
C ALA A 110 5.51 -24.53 -1.36
N ASP A 111 6.02 -25.47 -2.14
CA ASP A 111 6.94 -26.50 -1.68
C ASP A 111 8.36 -25.96 -1.60
N MET A 112 8.56 -25.07 -0.63
CA MET A 112 9.81 -24.35 -0.35
C MET A 112 10.16 -24.53 1.13
N THR A 113 11.46 -24.60 1.42
CA THR A 113 11.97 -24.47 2.79
C THR A 113 11.69 -23.06 3.33
N GLN A 114 11.77 -22.90 4.63
CA GLN A 114 11.62 -21.58 5.25
C GLN A 114 12.66 -20.58 4.71
N GLN A 115 13.88 -21.02 4.54
CA GLN A 115 14.97 -20.19 4.00
C GLN A 115 14.69 -19.75 2.55
N GLU A 116 14.16 -20.65 1.72
CA GLU A 116 13.77 -20.31 0.33
C GLU A 116 12.61 -19.30 0.30
N LYS A 117 11.62 -19.45 1.18
CA LYS A 117 10.53 -18.47 1.32
C LYS A 117 11.04 -17.09 1.75
N GLU A 118 11.94 -17.02 2.72
CA GLU A 118 12.56 -15.78 3.16
C GLU A 118 13.37 -15.11 2.05
N GLN A 119 14.11 -15.87 1.28
CA GLN A 119 14.87 -15.37 0.13
C GLN A 119 13.93 -14.85 -0.97
N TYR A 120 12.84 -15.57 -1.23
CA TYR A 120 11.80 -15.16 -2.17
C TYR A 120 11.14 -13.85 -1.75
N VAL A 121 10.79 -13.70 -0.48
CA VAL A 121 10.21 -12.46 0.06
C VAL A 121 11.21 -11.28 -0.02
N ARG A 122 12.50 -11.50 0.23
CA ARG A 122 13.54 -10.47 0.06
C ARG A 122 13.64 -10.00 -1.41
N GLU A 123 13.53 -10.92 -2.37
CA GLU A 123 13.51 -10.55 -3.79
C GLU A 123 12.25 -9.77 -4.16
N ILE A 124 11.09 -10.15 -3.61
CA ILE A 124 9.83 -9.42 -3.77
C ILE A 124 9.98 -7.98 -3.26
N ASP A 125 10.48 -7.81 -2.04
CA ASP A 125 10.66 -6.50 -1.42
C ASP A 125 11.61 -5.61 -2.23
N ALA A 126 12.73 -6.16 -2.68
CA ALA A 126 13.71 -5.45 -3.49
C ALA A 126 13.16 -4.96 -4.86
N ARG A 127 12.09 -5.56 -5.36
CA ARG A 127 11.48 -5.24 -6.65
C ARG A 127 10.12 -4.54 -6.51
N CYS A 128 9.60 -4.39 -5.31
CA CYS A 128 8.28 -3.80 -5.05
C CYS A 128 8.35 -2.27 -5.05
N PRO A 129 7.79 -1.57 -6.04
CA PRO A 129 7.85 -0.11 -6.09
C PRO A 129 7.09 0.56 -4.95
N ILE A 130 6.06 -0.09 -4.39
CA ILE A 130 5.33 0.45 -3.24
C ILE A 130 6.18 0.36 -1.97
N SER A 131 6.81 -0.78 -1.72
CA SER A 131 7.75 -0.92 -0.59
C SER A 131 8.90 0.08 -0.69
N ASP A 132 9.48 0.24 -1.88
CA ASP A 132 10.52 1.23 -2.15
C ASP A 132 10.07 2.66 -1.82
N ASN A 133 8.86 3.04 -2.25
CA ASN A 133 8.30 4.38 -1.95
C ASN A 133 8.03 4.59 -0.46
N VAL A 134 7.72 3.54 0.29
CA VAL A 134 7.52 3.62 1.75
C VAL A 134 8.86 3.72 2.50
N HIS A 135 9.88 2.99 2.05
CA HIS A 135 11.22 3.02 2.64
C HIS A 135 11.98 4.31 2.35
N ASN A 136 11.78 4.89 1.16
CA ASN A 136 12.59 5.99 0.67
C ASN A 136 11.72 7.24 0.41
N ALA A 137 12.29 8.40 0.68
CA ALA A 137 11.63 9.66 0.38
C ALA A 137 11.61 9.90 -1.14
N THR A 138 10.42 10.03 -1.69
CA THR A 138 10.20 10.51 -3.06
C THR A 138 9.72 11.95 -2.99
N ALA A 139 10.30 12.84 -3.78
CA ALA A 139 9.90 14.24 -3.81
C ALA A 139 8.43 14.38 -4.25
N ILE A 140 7.66 15.13 -3.48
CA ILE A 140 6.26 15.46 -3.78
C ILE A 140 6.17 16.96 -4.03
N GLU A 141 5.58 17.32 -5.16
CA GLU A 141 5.32 18.70 -5.53
C GLU A 141 3.80 18.97 -5.50
N PHE A 142 3.38 19.98 -4.74
CA PHE A 142 1.99 20.39 -4.70
C PHE A 142 1.78 21.64 -5.56
N MET A 143 0.85 21.56 -6.50
CA MET A 143 0.41 22.67 -7.34
C MET A 143 -1.04 23.01 -6.98
N VAL A 144 -1.36 24.29 -6.90
CA VAL A 144 -2.71 24.77 -6.53
C VAL A 144 -3.31 25.57 -7.68
N GLU A 145 -4.55 25.29 -8.03
CA GLU A 145 -5.36 26.00 -9.03
C GLU A 145 -6.49 26.80 -8.36
#